data_df8acc0c4a4fb162814cb00985e80f26
#
_entry.id   df8acc0c4a4fb162814cb00985e80f26
#
_cell.length_a   1.000
_cell.length_b   1.000
_cell.length_c   1.000
_cell.angle_alpha   90.00
_cell.angle_beta   90.00
_cell.angle_gamma   90.00
#
_symmetry.space_group_name_H-M   'P 1'
#
loop_
_entity.id
_entity.type
_entity.pdbx_description
1 polymer ?
#
loop_
_entity_poly.entity_id
_entity_poly.type
_entity_poly.pdbx_seq_one_letter_code
_entity_poly.pdbx_strand_id
1 'polypeptide(L)'
;MKRFLTLECIPKDINKCTKQLSEAIKIGAWIQLIPKLGERIEIPVHMLPKGPGLVISSGGSSSSPNHCLLTSAHLDQSATATAYWLQKQGIKAEHSLIFNPLPLHHLSGLMPWWRSHLWGAEHIWLLPQLMRDPIALELSSKSKFEEKVGARLLSLVPTQIQRLLSHPSGLRWLQSFDVIWVGGAPLPADLAAKARSNQIRLAPCYGATETCAMVTILSPDEFLAGKTDCGHPLIDVELRLNKNNALQIRTPRLALGKWNNGHLEGLQDQDGWWQSGDSASLIKDNNLHRLKIIG
;
A
#
# COMPACT_ATOMS: atom_id res chain seq x y z
N MET A 1 28.68 -5.07 -8.85
CA MET A 1 29.00 -5.40 -7.46
C MET A 1 27.71 -5.19 -6.63
N LYS A 2 27.24 -6.21 -5.88
CA LYS A 2 26.07 -6.04 -4.99
C LYS A 2 26.36 -4.97 -3.95
N ARG A 3 25.37 -4.13 -3.62
CA ARG A 3 25.48 -3.07 -2.60
C ARG A 3 24.26 -3.11 -1.70
N PHE A 4 24.46 -2.86 -0.41
CA PHE A 4 23.39 -2.64 0.56
C PHE A 4 23.52 -1.21 1.09
N LEU A 5 22.44 -0.44 0.98
CA LEU A 5 22.38 0.97 1.36
C LEU A 5 21.22 1.21 2.33
N THR A 6 21.36 2.18 3.22
CA THR A 6 20.28 2.63 4.09
C THR A 6 19.94 4.08 3.77
N LEU A 7 18.66 4.36 3.51
CA LEU A 7 18.15 5.70 3.24
C LEU A 7 17.18 6.13 4.36
N GLU A 8 17.45 7.29 4.95
CA GLU A 8 16.54 7.93 5.91
C GLU A 8 15.47 8.73 5.17
N CYS A 9 14.21 8.37 5.39
CA CYS A 9 13.05 8.98 4.75
C CYS A 9 12.52 10.15 5.59
N ILE A 10 13.09 11.35 5.40
CA ILE A 10 12.71 12.56 6.11
C ILE A 10 11.65 13.31 5.27
N PRO A 11 10.43 13.59 5.78
CA PRO A 11 9.35 14.18 5.00
C PRO A 11 9.70 15.49 4.28
N LYS A 12 10.48 16.41 4.91
CA LYS A 12 10.89 17.66 4.26
C LYS A 12 11.95 17.49 3.17
N ASP A 13 12.65 16.35 3.16
CA ASP A 13 13.71 16.03 2.19
C ASP A 13 13.27 14.90 1.24
N ILE A 14 11.97 14.66 1.13
CA ILE A 14 11.42 13.48 0.44
C ILE A 14 11.86 13.40 -1.02
N ASN A 15 11.93 14.52 -1.74
CA ASN A 15 12.39 14.56 -3.13
C ASN A 15 13.86 14.15 -3.26
N LYS A 16 14.71 14.52 -2.31
CA LYS A 16 16.11 14.07 -2.26
C LYS A 16 16.18 12.56 -2.00
N CYS A 17 15.38 12.08 -1.05
CA CYS A 17 15.33 10.65 -0.70
C CYS A 17 14.88 9.81 -1.89
N THR A 18 13.82 10.21 -2.60
CA THR A 18 13.31 9.48 -3.78
C THR A 18 14.28 9.50 -4.95
N LYS A 19 15.00 10.60 -5.15
CA LYS A 19 16.09 10.67 -6.15
C LYS A 19 17.20 9.67 -5.82
N GLN A 20 17.67 9.64 -4.57
CA GLN A 20 18.67 8.69 -4.10
C GLN A 20 18.18 7.23 -4.23
N LEU A 21 16.91 6.98 -3.91
CA LEU A 21 16.28 5.67 -4.09
C LEU A 21 16.32 5.22 -5.56
N SER A 22 15.91 6.10 -6.48
CA SER A 22 15.94 5.82 -7.93
C SER A 22 17.35 5.53 -8.43
N GLU A 23 18.34 6.29 -7.98
CA GLU A 23 19.74 6.09 -8.33
C GLU A 23 20.27 4.76 -7.81
N ALA A 24 19.94 4.42 -6.56
CA ALA A 24 20.35 3.16 -5.93
C ALA A 24 19.76 1.94 -6.65
N ILE A 25 18.49 2.01 -7.07
CA ILE A 25 17.84 0.95 -7.86
C ILE A 25 18.56 0.77 -9.22
N LYS A 26 18.86 1.86 -9.91
CA LYS A 26 19.55 1.82 -11.21
C LYS A 26 20.91 1.13 -11.16
N ILE A 27 21.63 1.26 -10.06
CA ILE A 27 22.94 0.59 -9.87
C ILE A 27 22.82 -0.83 -9.30
N GLY A 28 21.59 -1.36 -9.18
CA GLY A 28 21.34 -2.72 -8.71
C GLY A 28 21.50 -2.93 -7.20
N ALA A 29 21.36 -1.87 -6.39
CA ALA A 29 21.51 -1.97 -4.94
C ALA A 29 20.26 -2.55 -4.25
N TRP A 30 20.48 -3.13 -3.07
CA TRP A 30 19.45 -3.36 -2.06
C TRP A 30 19.41 -2.18 -1.12
N ILE A 31 18.21 -1.73 -0.77
CA ILE A 31 18.02 -0.49 -0.01
C ILE A 31 17.08 -0.74 1.18
N GLN A 32 17.56 -0.46 2.38
CA GLN A 32 16.72 -0.33 3.57
C GLN A 32 16.16 1.09 3.63
N LEU A 33 14.83 1.23 3.75
CA LEU A 33 14.17 2.50 4.00
C LEU A 33 13.82 2.60 5.48
N ILE A 34 14.27 3.67 6.15
CA ILE A 34 14.04 3.89 7.57
C ILE A 34 13.49 5.29 7.85
N PRO A 35 12.75 5.51 8.95
CA PRO A 35 12.43 6.85 9.42
C PRO A 35 13.71 7.56 9.90
N LYS A 36 13.62 8.87 10.17
CA LYS A 36 14.71 9.61 10.80
C LYS A 36 15.11 8.95 12.12
N LEU A 37 16.40 8.64 12.27
CA LEU A 37 16.96 7.93 13.42
C LEU A 37 16.38 6.51 13.61
N GLY A 38 15.85 5.91 12.54
CA GLY A 38 15.37 4.53 12.57
C GLY A 38 16.49 3.51 12.69
N GLU A 39 16.14 2.32 13.11
CA GLU A 39 17.07 1.20 13.27
C GLU A 39 17.70 0.81 11.94
N ARG A 40 19.01 0.72 11.91
CA ARG A 40 19.79 0.22 10.77
C ARG A 40 20.11 -1.24 11.00
N ILE A 41 19.76 -2.05 10.04
CA ILE A 41 20.17 -3.46 10.05
C ILE A 41 21.38 -3.68 9.14
N GLU A 42 22.15 -4.71 9.43
CA GLU A 42 23.23 -5.16 8.58
C GLU A 42 22.83 -6.47 7.90
N ILE A 43 22.88 -6.49 6.58
CA ILE A 43 22.72 -7.71 5.80
C ILE A 43 24.00 -7.93 5.02
N PRO A 44 24.73 -9.04 5.26
CA PRO A 44 25.90 -9.37 4.49
C PRO A 44 25.57 -9.43 2.98
N VAL A 45 26.32 -8.71 2.16
CA VAL A 45 26.00 -8.53 0.73
C VAL A 45 25.91 -9.85 -0.03
N HIS A 46 26.67 -10.88 0.40
CA HIS A 46 26.63 -12.20 -0.22
C HIS A 46 25.31 -12.95 0.05
N MET A 47 24.59 -12.61 1.13
CA MET A 47 23.30 -13.19 1.50
C MET A 47 22.11 -12.52 0.77
N LEU A 48 22.33 -11.34 0.19
CA LEU A 48 21.29 -10.66 -0.58
C LEU A 48 21.01 -11.41 -1.89
N PRO A 49 19.73 -11.50 -2.30
CA PRO A 49 19.36 -12.06 -3.59
C PRO A 49 19.93 -11.25 -4.77
N LYS A 50 19.82 -11.77 -6.00
CA LYS A 50 20.20 -11.02 -7.21
C LYS A 50 19.24 -9.88 -7.49
N GLY A 51 19.75 -8.79 -8.06
CA GLY A 51 18.97 -7.63 -8.51
C GLY A 51 18.80 -6.56 -7.45
N PRO A 52 18.22 -5.42 -7.81
CA PRO A 52 17.83 -4.40 -6.86
C PRO A 52 16.61 -4.84 -6.06
N GLY A 53 16.55 -4.37 -4.82
CA GLY A 53 15.42 -4.64 -3.95
C GLY A 53 15.38 -3.72 -2.75
N LEU A 54 14.35 -3.88 -1.98
CA LEU A 54 14.06 -3.08 -0.81
C LEU A 54 13.91 -3.97 0.43
N VAL A 55 14.39 -3.46 1.54
CA VAL A 55 14.17 -4.04 2.86
C VAL A 55 13.23 -3.10 3.59
N ILE A 56 12.01 -3.57 3.84
CA ILE A 56 10.92 -2.80 4.43
C ILE A 56 10.51 -3.44 5.74
N SER A 57 10.50 -2.64 6.81
CA SER A 57 9.99 -3.10 8.10
C SER A 57 8.47 -3.32 8.04
N SER A 58 8.00 -4.49 8.45
CA SER A 58 6.58 -4.76 8.60
C SER A 58 6.09 -4.19 9.94
N GLY A 59 4.90 -3.58 9.93
CA GLY A 59 4.24 -3.03 11.12
C GLY A 59 3.52 -4.10 11.94
N GLY A 60 4.20 -5.14 12.38
CA GLY A 60 3.59 -6.17 13.25
C GLY A 60 3.61 -5.77 14.73
N SER A 61 2.68 -6.34 15.51
CA SER A 61 2.59 -6.21 16.98
C SER A 61 3.69 -6.97 17.74
N SER A 62 4.64 -7.58 17.03
CA SER A 62 5.78 -8.30 17.64
C SER A 62 6.80 -7.32 18.19
N SER A 63 7.47 -7.70 19.29
CA SER A 63 8.47 -6.88 20.00
C SER A 63 9.71 -6.48 19.18
N SER A 64 9.91 -7.06 18.01
CA SER A 64 10.94 -6.69 17.04
C SER A 64 10.34 -6.56 15.64
N PRO A 65 10.70 -5.50 14.86
CA PRO A 65 10.20 -5.34 13.51
C PRO A 65 10.74 -6.44 12.60
N ASN A 66 9.85 -7.11 11.86
CA ASN A 66 10.26 -8.01 10.79
C ASN A 66 10.66 -7.19 9.55
N HIS A 67 11.75 -7.55 8.91
CA HIS A 67 12.24 -6.88 7.71
C HIS A 67 11.99 -7.74 6.48
N CYS A 68 11.00 -7.37 5.66
CA CYS A 68 10.68 -8.09 4.43
C CYS A 68 11.63 -7.69 3.30
N LEU A 69 12.14 -8.68 2.56
CA LEU A 69 12.95 -8.48 1.37
C LEU A 69 12.06 -8.54 0.12
N LEU A 70 11.94 -7.41 -0.56
CA LEU A 70 11.14 -7.23 -1.78
C LEU A 70 12.05 -6.85 -2.94
N THR A 71 12.01 -7.58 -4.04
CA THR A 71 12.71 -7.16 -5.27
C THR A 71 11.96 -6.03 -5.96
N SER A 72 12.63 -5.24 -6.80
CA SER A 72 11.96 -4.25 -7.65
C SER A 72 10.88 -4.91 -8.54
N ALA A 73 11.11 -6.14 -9.00
CA ALA A 73 10.12 -6.89 -9.78
C ALA A 73 8.82 -7.17 -9.00
N HIS A 74 8.89 -7.42 -7.68
CA HIS A 74 7.68 -7.57 -6.86
C HIS A 74 6.87 -6.28 -6.79
N LEU A 75 7.54 -5.12 -6.67
CA LEU A 75 6.87 -3.83 -6.67
C LEU A 75 6.25 -3.51 -8.03
N ASP A 76 6.95 -3.84 -9.14
CA ASP A 76 6.43 -3.66 -10.50
C ASP A 76 5.18 -4.53 -10.72
N GLN A 77 5.21 -5.80 -10.31
CA GLN A 77 4.05 -6.70 -10.39
C GLN A 77 2.87 -6.17 -9.58
N SER A 78 3.11 -5.72 -8.34
CA SER A 78 2.07 -5.11 -7.49
C SER A 78 1.46 -3.86 -8.13
N ALA A 79 2.28 -3.01 -8.71
CA ALA A 79 1.82 -1.82 -9.42
C ALA A 79 1.02 -2.19 -10.68
N THR A 80 1.48 -3.18 -11.45
CA THR A 80 0.79 -3.69 -12.65
C THR A 80 -0.57 -4.29 -12.31
N ALA A 81 -0.66 -5.13 -11.27
CA ALA A 81 -1.93 -5.70 -10.82
C ALA A 81 -2.93 -4.61 -10.37
N THR A 82 -2.44 -3.54 -9.71
CA THR A 82 -3.27 -2.40 -9.34
C THR A 82 -3.72 -1.59 -10.56
N ALA A 83 -2.87 -1.38 -11.57
CA ALA A 83 -3.26 -0.71 -12.82
C ALA A 83 -4.35 -1.48 -13.56
N TYR A 84 -4.23 -2.81 -13.61
CA TYR A 84 -5.28 -3.66 -14.19
C TYR A 84 -6.62 -3.55 -13.44
N TRP A 85 -6.58 -3.49 -12.11
CA TRP A 85 -7.78 -3.25 -11.31
C TRP A 85 -8.39 -1.88 -11.61
N LEU A 86 -7.58 -0.79 -11.72
CA LEU A 86 -8.04 0.54 -12.11
C LEU A 86 -8.68 0.54 -13.50
N GLN A 87 -8.09 -0.15 -14.47
CA GLN A 87 -8.63 -0.28 -15.81
C GLN A 87 -10.04 -0.90 -15.80
N LYS A 88 -10.29 -1.89 -14.94
CA LYS A 88 -11.63 -2.47 -14.73
C LYS A 88 -12.63 -1.49 -14.11
N GLN A 89 -12.15 -0.44 -13.41
CA GLN A 89 -12.95 0.67 -12.92
C GLN A 89 -13.10 1.80 -13.97
N GLY A 90 -12.64 1.61 -15.21
CA GLY A 90 -12.64 2.63 -16.26
C GLY A 90 -11.57 3.72 -16.08
N ILE A 91 -10.58 3.51 -15.21
CA ILE A 91 -9.53 4.48 -14.88
C ILE A 91 -8.24 4.09 -15.60
N LYS A 92 -7.66 5.04 -16.33
CA LYS A 92 -6.33 4.91 -16.96
C LYS A 92 -5.27 5.32 -15.95
N ALA A 93 -4.44 4.37 -15.53
CA ALA A 93 -3.44 4.56 -14.49
C ALA A 93 -2.42 5.66 -14.86
N GLU A 94 -2.01 5.71 -16.12
CA GLU A 94 -1.03 6.69 -16.66
C GLU A 94 -1.54 8.13 -16.66
N HIS A 95 -2.84 8.33 -16.63
CA HIS A 95 -3.45 9.67 -16.57
C HIS A 95 -3.89 10.06 -15.16
N SER A 96 -3.50 9.28 -14.15
CA SER A 96 -3.93 9.53 -12.77
C SER A 96 -3.04 10.55 -12.07
N LEU A 97 -3.62 11.19 -11.05
CA LEU A 97 -2.94 12.04 -10.10
C LEU A 97 -2.95 11.36 -8.73
N ILE A 98 -1.78 11.00 -8.22
CA ILE A 98 -1.63 10.23 -6.99
C ILE A 98 -1.19 11.13 -5.85
N PHE A 99 -2.06 11.34 -4.86
CA PHE A 99 -1.74 12.03 -3.62
C PHE A 99 -1.21 11.04 -2.58
N ASN A 100 -0.10 11.37 -1.93
CA ASN A 100 0.59 10.48 -1.01
C ASN A 100 0.93 11.16 0.33
N PRO A 101 0.11 10.96 1.37
CA PRO A 101 0.39 11.46 2.73
C PRO A 101 1.15 10.45 3.59
N LEU A 102 1.47 9.26 3.07
CA LEU A 102 2.01 8.16 3.86
C LEU A 102 3.53 8.14 3.83
N PRO A 103 4.18 7.70 4.92
CA PRO A 103 5.65 7.72 5.02
C PRO A 103 6.32 6.77 4.01
N LEU A 104 7.33 7.24 3.30
CA LEU A 104 8.06 6.48 2.28
C LEU A 104 8.73 5.21 2.81
N HIS A 105 9.14 5.18 4.08
CA HIS A 105 9.78 4.01 4.71
C HIS A 105 8.79 2.87 5.03
N HIS A 106 7.49 3.10 4.88
CA HIS A 106 6.48 2.04 4.89
C HIS A 106 6.04 1.70 3.47
N LEU A 107 5.70 0.45 3.24
CA LEU A 107 5.22 0.00 1.92
C LEU A 107 4.00 0.79 1.44
N SER A 108 3.11 1.18 2.37
CA SER A 108 1.93 2.00 2.07
C SER A 108 2.26 3.39 1.51
N GLY A 109 3.39 3.98 1.88
CA GLY A 109 3.87 5.26 1.32
C GLY A 109 4.83 5.08 0.14
N LEU A 110 5.55 3.96 0.08
CA LEU A 110 6.41 3.63 -1.04
C LEU A 110 5.62 3.31 -2.31
N MET A 111 4.57 2.48 -2.20
CA MET A 111 3.82 2.00 -3.36
C MET A 111 3.10 3.08 -4.17
N PRO A 112 2.49 4.13 -3.59
CA PRO A 112 1.97 5.25 -4.38
C PRO A 112 3.04 5.94 -5.24
N TRP A 113 4.22 6.17 -4.68
CA TRP A 113 5.36 6.71 -5.42
C TRP A 113 5.86 5.74 -6.50
N TRP A 114 6.01 4.43 -6.17
CA TRP A 114 6.44 3.41 -7.13
C TRP A 114 5.48 3.28 -8.31
N ARG A 115 4.18 3.26 -8.02
CA ARG A 115 3.11 3.21 -9.03
C ARG A 115 3.21 4.40 -9.98
N SER A 116 3.39 5.63 -9.46
CA SER A 116 3.50 6.81 -10.31
C SER A 116 4.65 6.70 -11.30
N HIS A 117 5.79 6.17 -10.86
CA HIS A 117 6.95 5.96 -11.73
C HIS A 117 6.71 4.91 -12.81
N LEU A 118 6.14 3.76 -12.43
CA LEU A 118 5.86 2.69 -13.40
C LEU A 118 4.76 3.07 -14.40
N TRP A 119 3.76 3.81 -13.95
CA TRP A 119 2.61 4.20 -14.77
C TRP A 119 2.86 5.46 -15.60
N GLY A 120 3.88 6.26 -15.26
CA GLY A 120 4.05 7.60 -15.83
C GLY A 120 3.02 8.61 -15.31
N ALA A 121 2.39 8.33 -14.15
CA ALA A 121 1.39 9.17 -13.52
C ALA A 121 2.00 10.31 -12.70
N GLU A 122 1.25 11.40 -12.51
CA GLU A 122 1.69 12.49 -11.63
C GLU A 122 1.58 12.07 -10.15
N HIS A 123 2.58 12.48 -9.35
CA HIS A 123 2.64 12.16 -7.93
C HIS A 123 2.83 13.42 -7.07
N ILE A 124 2.03 13.53 -6.02
CA ILE A 124 2.07 14.65 -5.07
C ILE A 124 2.31 14.12 -3.66
N TRP A 125 3.45 14.52 -3.09
CA TRP A 125 3.71 14.32 -1.67
C TRP A 125 2.90 15.31 -0.84
N LEU A 126 2.20 14.79 0.16
CA LEU A 126 1.54 15.60 1.19
C LEU A 126 2.35 15.52 2.49
N LEU A 127 2.73 16.66 3.02
CA LEU A 127 3.46 16.70 4.29
C LEU A 127 2.54 16.23 5.45
N PRO A 128 3.07 15.48 6.42
CA PRO A 128 2.27 14.93 7.52
C PRO A 128 1.48 15.97 8.34
N GLN A 129 1.98 17.21 8.44
CA GLN A 129 1.29 18.29 9.12
C GLN A 129 0.00 18.73 8.39
N LEU A 130 -0.05 18.67 7.05
CA LEU A 130 -1.26 18.98 6.28
C LEU A 130 -2.40 18.00 6.62
N MET A 131 -2.08 16.74 6.89
CA MET A 131 -3.08 15.75 7.29
C MET A 131 -3.69 16.03 8.68
N ARG A 132 -3.15 17.00 9.43
CA ARG A 132 -3.65 17.46 10.72
C ARG A 132 -4.40 18.79 10.63
N ASP A 133 -4.29 19.48 9.50
CA ASP A 133 -4.95 20.75 9.22
C ASP A 133 -5.78 20.64 7.93
N PRO A 134 -7.07 20.25 8.03
CA PRO A 134 -7.93 20.06 6.86
C PRO A 134 -8.15 21.32 6.02
N ILE A 135 -8.05 22.53 6.62
CA ILE A 135 -8.19 23.79 5.89
C ILE A 135 -6.94 24.02 5.03
N ALA A 136 -5.75 23.92 5.61
CA ALA A 136 -4.51 24.04 4.86
C ALA A 136 -4.37 22.96 3.78
N LEU A 137 -4.83 21.75 4.07
CA LEU A 137 -4.83 20.62 3.09
C LEU A 137 -5.72 20.94 1.88
N GLU A 138 -6.95 21.38 2.10
CA GLU A 138 -7.88 21.77 1.04
C GLU A 138 -7.30 22.90 0.18
N LEU A 139 -6.80 23.96 0.83
CA LEU A 139 -6.20 25.10 0.12
C LEU A 139 -4.96 24.72 -0.68
N SER A 140 -4.05 23.92 -0.11
CA SER A 140 -2.82 23.50 -0.79
C SER A 140 -3.08 22.56 -1.98
N SER A 141 -4.21 21.87 -2.01
CA SER A 141 -4.58 20.95 -3.08
C SER A 141 -5.42 21.62 -4.18
N LYS A 142 -5.93 22.83 -3.96
CA LYS A 142 -6.93 23.49 -4.82
C LYS A 142 -6.48 23.61 -6.27
N SER A 143 -5.25 24.11 -6.52
CA SER A 143 -4.73 24.27 -7.89
C SER A 143 -4.69 22.93 -8.64
N LYS A 144 -4.30 21.84 -7.94
CA LYS A 144 -4.25 20.51 -8.52
C LYS A 144 -5.64 19.93 -8.82
N PHE A 145 -6.65 20.32 -8.07
CA PHE A 145 -8.04 19.92 -8.34
C PHE A 145 -8.69 20.70 -9.48
N GLU A 146 -8.19 21.91 -9.78
CA GLU A 146 -8.64 22.73 -10.92
C GLU A 146 -8.05 22.24 -12.26
N GLU A 147 -6.91 21.54 -12.22
CA GLU A 147 -6.33 20.93 -13.42
C GLU A 147 -7.26 19.80 -13.92
N LYS A 148 -7.57 19.78 -15.22
CA LYS A 148 -8.31 18.68 -15.87
C LYS A 148 -7.36 17.50 -16.10
N VAL A 149 -7.00 16.82 -15.02
CA VAL A 149 -6.20 15.59 -15.04
C VAL A 149 -7.18 14.41 -14.98
N GLY A 150 -6.70 13.22 -15.23
CA GLY A 150 -7.47 11.98 -15.06
C GLY A 150 -7.87 11.71 -13.60
N ALA A 151 -8.06 10.47 -13.24
CA ALA A 151 -8.55 10.11 -11.91
C ALA A 151 -7.60 10.52 -10.77
N ARG A 152 -8.17 10.98 -9.67
CA ARG A 152 -7.46 11.35 -8.45
C ARG A 152 -7.46 10.18 -7.48
N LEU A 153 -6.29 9.72 -7.14
CA LEU A 153 -6.04 8.53 -6.34
C LEU A 153 -5.38 8.90 -5.02
N LEU A 154 -5.79 8.23 -3.95
CA LEU A 154 -5.29 8.49 -2.59
C LEU A 154 -5.18 7.18 -1.81
N SER A 155 -4.21 7.08 -0.91
CA SER A 155 -4.11 5.99 0.07
C SER A 155 -4.14 6.55 1.47
N LEU A 156 -5.04 6.06 2.31
CA LEU A 156 -5.21 6.49 3.70
C LEU A 156 -5.33 5.31 4.66
N VAL A 157 -5.05 5.59 5.92
CA VAL A 157 -5.42 4.71 7.04
C VAL A 157 -6.72 5.21 7.71
N PRO A 158 -7.49 4.35 8.40
CA PRO A 158 -8.80 4.73 8.98
C PRO A 158 -8.74 5.96 9.90
N THR A 159 -7.68 6.11 10.69
CA THR A 159 -7.50 7.27 11.60
C THR A 159 -7.37 8.62 10.86
N GLN A 160 -6.79 8.62 9.65
CA GLN A 160 -6.73 9.82 8.82
C GLN A 160 -8.11 10.17 8.25
N ILE A 161 -8.85 9.17 7.79
CA ILE A 161 -10.23 9.35 7.30
C ILE A 161 -11.12 9.90 8.40
N GLN A 162 -11.07 9.33 9.60
CA GLN A 162 -11.84 9.80 10.76
C GLN A 162 -11.59 11.28 11.05
N ARG A 163 -10.32 11.70 11.06
CA ARG A 163 -9.94 13.11 11.27
C ARG A 163 -10.46 14.01 10.17
N LEU A 164 -10.32 13.64 8.92
CA LEU A 164 -10.76 14.46 7.79
C LEU A 164 -12.29 14.57 7.73
N LEU A 165 -13.02 13.47 7.97
CA LEU A 165 -14.49 13.46 8.01
C LEU A 165 -15.08 14.25 9.19
N SER A 166 -14.29 14.62 10.19
CA SER A 166 -14.76 15.44 11.31
C SER A 166 -14.73 16.94 11.02
N HIS A 167 -14.20 17.37 9.85
CA HIS A 167 -14.09 18.78 9.48
C HIS A 167 -14.67 19.04 8.08
N PRO A 168 -15.44 20.13 7.87
CA PRO A 168 -16.05 20.44 6.56
C PRO A 168 -15.05 20.49 5.39
N SER A 169 -13.88 21.12 5.58
CA SER A 169 -12.83 21.17 4.56
C SER A 169 -12.24 19.80 4.26
N GLY A 170 -12.04 18.97 5.29
CA GLY A 170 -11.57 17.60 5.12
C GLY A 170 -12.57 16.72 4.37
N LEU A 171 -13.87 16.91 4.64
CA LEU A 171 -14.95 16.24 3.93
C LEU A 171 -14.92 16.61 2.44
N ARG A 172 -14.93 17.90 2.07
CA ARG A 172 -14.86 18.35 0.67
C ARG A 172 -13.61 17.84 -0.03
N TRP A 173 -12.47 17.86 0.69
CA TRP A 173 -11.22 17.32 0.15
C TRP A 173 -11.32 15.83 -0.17
N LEU A 174 -11.88 15.00 0.73
CA LEU A 174 -12.10 13.57 0.48
C LEU A 174 -13.05 13.31 -0.69
N GLN A 175 -14.09 14.15 -0.86
CA GLN A 175 -15.05 14.05 -1.97
C GLN A 175 -14.44 14.35 -3.34
N SER A 176 -13.23 14.91 -3.38
CA SER A 176 -12.53 15.24 -4.63
C SER A 176 -11.80 14.04 -5.26
N PHE A 177 -11.77 12.87 -4.62
CA PHE A 177 -11.05 11.69 -5.09
C PHE A 177 -11.97 10.67 -5.75
N ASP A 178 -11.48 10.05 -6.82
CA ASP A 178 -12.18 8.97 -7.52
C ASP A 178 -11.99 7.63 -6.83
N VAL A 179 -10.81 7.40 -6.22
CA VAL A 179 -10.49 6.20 -5.45
C VAL A 179 -9.66 6.57 -4.22
N ILE A 180 -10.13 6.15 -3.04
CA ILE A 180 -9.37 6.25 -1.79
C ILE A 180 -9.14 4.84 -1.25
N TRP A 181 -7.97 4.27 -1.48
CA TRP A 181 -7.61 2.98 -0.87
C TRP A 181 -7.46 3.13 0.63
N VAL A 182 -8.09 2.21 1.36
CA VAL A 182 -8.09 2.18 2.83
C VAL A 182 -7.56 0.85 3.29
N GLY A 183 -6.43 0.89 4.00
CA GLY A 183 -5.77 -0.31 4.51
C GLY A 183 -4.92 -0.03 5.75
N GLY A 184 -4.16 -1.04 6.16
CA GLY A 184 -3.25 -0.95 7.32
C GLY A 184 -3.95 -1.13 8.68
N ALA A 185 -5.28 -1.09 8.73
CA ALA A 185 -6.09 -1.44 9.89
C ALA A 185 -7.54 -1.72 9.46
N PRO A 186 -8.36 -2.41 10.26
CA PRO A 186 -9.79 -2.57 10.00
C PRO A 186 -10.50 -1.21 9.91
N LEU A 187 -11.40 -1.07 8.92
CA LEU A 187 -12.24 0.12 8.79
C LEU A 187 -13.46 -0.02 9.74
N PRO A 188 -13.60 0.83 10.79
CA PRO A 188 -14.72 0.77 11.71
C PRO A 188 -16.07 0.95 11.00
N ALA A 189 -17.09 0.22 11.44
CA ALA A 189 -18.41 0.20 10.79
C ALA A 189 -19.11 1.57 10.81
N ASP A 190 -19.00 2.31 11.89
CA ASP A 190 -19.52 3.67 12.05
C ASP A 190 -18.80 4.67 11.11
N LEU A 191 -17.47 4.55 11.01
CA LEU A 191 -16.67 5.36 10.07
C LEU A 191 -17.04 5.04 8.62
N ALA A 192 -17.20 3.76 8.29
CA ALA A 192 -17.65 3.32 6.97
C ALA A 192 -19.06 3.87 6.64
N ALA A 193 -20.01 3.81 7.59
CA ALA A 193 -21.34 4.35 7.42
C ALA A 193 -21.31 5.87 7.19
N LYS A 194 -20.51 6.62 7.97
CA LYS A 194 -20.31 8.04 7.81
C LYS A 194 -19.70 8.41 6.45
N ALA A 195 -18.72 7.62 5.99
CA ALA A 195 -18.11 7.84 4.68
C ALA A 195 -19.12 7.61 3.55
N ARG A 196 -19.95 6.56 3.62
CA ARG A 196 -21.03 6.28 2.64
C ARG A 196 -22.07 7.39 2.59
N SER A 197 -22.58 7.83 3.74
CA SER A 197 -23.60 8.90 3.80
C SER A 197 -23.11 10.22 3.20
N ASN A 198 -21.77 10.42 3.17
CA ASN A 198 -21.13 11.58 2.57
C ASN A 198 -20.58 11.30 1.16
N GLN A 199 -20.94 10.17 0.54
CA GLN A 199 -20.55 9.80 -0.82
C GLN A 199 -19.01 9.77 -1.01
N ILE A 200 -18.25 9.40 0.02
CA ILE A 200 -16.79 9.26 -0.08
C ILE A 200 -16.46 7.93 -0.77
N ARG A 201 -15.70 7.98 -1.84
CA ARG A 201 -15.34 6.84 -2.69
C ARG A 201 -14.19 6.02 -2.09
N LEU A 202 -14.45 5.37 -0.93
CA LEU A 202 -13.47 4.48 -0.31
C LEU A 202 -13.37 3.17 -1.07
N ALA A 203 -12.15 2.63 -1.11
CA ALA A 203 -11.81 1.31 -1.61
C ALA A 203 -11.10 0.51 -0.50
N PRO A 204 -11.85 -0.08 0.45
CA PRO A 204 -11.26 -0.96 1.46
C PRO A 204 -10.45 -2.07 0.81
N CYS A 205 -9.23 -2.27 1.30
CA CYS A 205 -8.31 -3.24 0.74
C CYS A 205 -7.61 -4.03 1.85
N TYR A 206 -7.18 -5.24 1.53
CA TYR A 206 -6.36 -6.05 2.41
C TYR A 206 -5.02 -6.37 1.73
N GLY A 207 -3.97 -6.39 2.53
CA GLY A 207 -2.61 -6.71 2.12
C GLY A 207 -1.62 -6.44 3.24
N ALA A 208 -0.42 -6.92 3.05
CA ALA A 208 0.68 -6.84 4.01
C ALA A 208 1.99 -6.45 3.32
N THR A 209 3.03 -6.18 4.10
CA THR A 209 4.38 -5.99 3.56
C THR A 209 4.86 -7.25 2.85
N GLU A 210 4.53 -8.40 3.40
CA GLU A 210 4.83 -9.73 2.88
C GLU A 210 4.24 -9.99 1.49
N THR A 211 3.08 -9.39 1.18
CA THR A 211 2.39 -9.53 -0.12
C THR A 211 2.68 -8.40 -1.09
N CYS A 212 3.66 -7.57 -0.79
CA CYS A 212 4.01 -6.40 -1.58
C CYS A 212 2.80 -5.50 -1.86
N ALA A 213 2.11 -5.09 -0.80
CA ALA A 213 0.89 -4.29 -0.72
C ALA A 213 -0.43 -5.09 -0.91
N MET A 214 -1.44 -4.45 -1.51
CA MET A 214 -2.81 -4.95 -1.56
C MET A 214 -2.93 -6.25 -2.36
N VAL A 215 -3.67 -7.21 -1.83
CA VAL A 215 -4.02 -8.46 -2.51
C VAL A 215 -5.51 -8.52 -2.86
N THR A 216 -6.37 -7.81 -2.12
CA THR A 216 -7.77 -7.63 -2.47
C THR A 216 -8.17 -6.18 -2.38
N ILE A 217 -9.17 -5.78 -3.16
CA ILE A 217 -9.71 -4.41 -3.17
C ILE A 217 -11.22 -4.47 -3.39
N LEU A 218 -11.98 -3.81 -2.51
CA LEU A 218 -13.39 -3.50 -2.72
C LEU A 218 -13.50 -2.24 -3.58
N SER A 219 -14.27 -2.26 -4.65
CA SER A 219 -14.43 -1.07 -5.49
C SER A 219 -15.21 0.04 -4.77
N PRO A 220 -14.97 1.33 -5.10
CA PRO A 220 -15.72 2.43 -4.51
C PRO A 220 -17.23 2.31 -4.69
N ASP A 221 -17.69 1.82 -5.84
CA ASP A 221 -19.12 1.68 -6.13
C ASP A 221 -19.74 0.57 -5.26
N GLU A 222 -19.06 -0.57 -5.09
CA GLU A 222 -19.50 -1.62 -4.17
C GLU A 222 -19.47 -1.17 -2.71
N PHE A 223 -18.47 -0.37 -2.31
CA PHE A 223 -18.42 0.23 -0.98
C PHE A 223 -19.64 1.14 -0.77
N LEU A 224 -19.96 2.02 -1.71
CA LEU A 224 -21.12 2.91 -1.64
C LEU A 224 -22.45 2.13 -1.67
N ALA A 225 -22.51 1.00 -2.37
CA ALA A 225 -23.62 0.06 -2.36
C ALA A 225 -23.78 -0.75 -1.05
N GLY A 226 -22.92 -0.52 -0.05
CA GLY A 226 -23.05 -1.09 1.29
C GLY A 226 -22.25 -2.35 1.55
N LYS A 227 -21.40 -2.82 0.63
CA LYS A 227 -20.51 -3.97 0.90
C LYS A 227 -19.50 -3.62 2.01
N THR A 228 -19.15 -4.60 2.84
CA THR A 228 -18.34 -4.42 4.06
C THR A 228 -17.12 -5.33 4.13
N ASP A 229 -16.81 -6.04 3.07
CA ASP A 229 -15.63 -6.90 2.92
C ASP A 229 -14.45 -6.14 2.28
N CYS A 230 -13.37 -6.84 1.98
CA CYS A 230 -12.18 -6.29 1.32
C CYS A 230 -12.15 -6.54 -0.20
N GLY A 231 -13.29 -6.91 -0.79
CA GLY A 231 -13.44 -7.11 -2.23
C GLY A 231 -12.81 -8.39 -2.76
N HIS A 232 -12.58 -8.39 -4.07
CA HIS A 232 -12.02 -9.51 -4.81
C HIS A 232 -10.50 -9.51 -4.83
N PRO A 233 -9.86 -10.69 -4.97
CA PRO A 233 -8.43 -10.78 -5.21
C PRO A 233 -8.03 -10.06 -6.51
N LEU A 234 -6.84 -9.47 -6.50
CA LEU A 234 -6.22 -8.95 -7.70
C LEU A 234 -5.87 -10.11 -8.65
N ILE A 235 -5.62 -9.79 -9.93
CA ILE A 235 -5.47 -10.79 -11.02
C ILE A 235 -4.35 -11.79 -10.78
N ASP A 236 -3.34 -11.42 -10.01
CA ASP A 236 -2.16 -12.23 -9.70
C ASP A 236 -2.23 -12.90 -8.32
N VAL A 237 -3.41 -12.96 -7.69
CA VAL A 237 -3.59 -13.42 -6.31
C VAL A 237 -4.55 -14.59 -6.24
N GLU A 238 -4.13 -15.64 -5.55
CA GLU A 238 -4.97 -16.74 -5.13
C GLU A 238 -5.13 -16.73 -3.61
N LEU A 239 -6.34 -17.03 -3.15
CA LEU A 239 -6.70 -17.08 -1.73
C LEU A 239 -7.27 -18.45 -1.39
N ARG A 240 -6.89 -18.98 -0.23
CA ARG A 240 -7.56 -20.14 0.39
C ARG A 240 -7.56 -19.99 1.91
N LEU A 241 -8.39 -20.79 2.56
CA LEU A 241 -8.39 -20.90 4.02
C LEU A 241 -7.84 -22.27 4.41
N ASN A 242 -7.08 -22.31 5.48
CA ASN A 242 -6.71 -23.57 6.09
C ASN A 242 -7.86 -24.11 6.98
N LYS A 243 -7.66 -25.28 7.60
CA LYS A 243 -8.66 -25.93 8.47
C LYS A 243 -9.11 -25.07 9.65
N ASN A 244 -8.31 -24.08 10.05
CA ASN A 244 -8.58 -23.16 11.17
C ASN A 244 -9.08 -21.79 10.70
N ASN A 245 -9.54 -21.67 9.45
CA ASN A 245 -9.94 -20.41 8.81
C ASN A 245 -8.82 -19.34 8.74
N ALA A 246 -7.56 -19.73 8.92
CA ALA A 246 -6.45 -18.82 8.70
C ALA A 246 -6.23 -18.61 7.19
N LEU A 247 -6.09 -17.34 6.81
CA LEU A 247 -5.94 -16.94 5.42
C LEU A 247 -4.56 -17.33 4.88
N GLN A 248 -4.56 -18.02 3.75
CA GLN A 248 -3.38 -18.34 2.98
C GLN A 248 -3.44 -17.64 1.62
N ILE A 249 -2.30 -17.07 1.21
CA ILE A 249 -2.17 -16.24 0.02
C ILE A 249 -1.07 -16.81 -0.86
N ARG A 250 -1.33 -16.95 -2.15
CA ARG A 250 -0.34 -17.27 -3.18
C ARG A 250 -0.33 -16.15 -4.22
N THR A 251 0.85 -15.58 -4.45
CA THR A 251 1.06 -14.53 -5.46
C THR A 251 2.54 -14.49 -5.83
N PRO A 252 2.91 -14.17 -7.09
CA PRO A 252 4.31 -14.11 -7.53
C PRO A 252 5.10 -12.95 -6.87
N ARG A 253 4.44 -12.05 -6.16
CA ARG A 253 5.06 -10.89 -5.47
C ARG A 253 5.13 -11.04 -3.95
N LEU A 254 5.02 -12.28 -3.42
CA LEU A 254 5.38 -12.54 -2.03
C LEU A 254 6.84 -12.16 -1.77
N ALA A 255 7.11 -11.49 -0.65
CA ALA A 255 8.48 -11.19 -0.26
C ALA A 255 9.33 -12.47 -0.26
N LEU A 256 10.59 -12.33 -0.61
CA LEU A 256 11.55 -13.45 -0.64
C LEU A 256 11.71 -14.11 0.73
N GLY A 257 11.45 -13.34 1.79
CA GLY A 257 11.53 -13.79 3.17
C GLY A 257 11.56 -12.60 4.12
N LYS A 258 11.67 -12.92 5.40
CA LYS A 258 11.91 -11.97 6.50
C LYS A 258 13.36 -12.11 6.98
N TRP A 259 14.04 -10.99 7.04
CA TRP A 259 15.35 -10.93 7.68
C TRP A 259 15.15 -10.83 9.18
N ASN A 260 15.64 -11.81 9.90
CA ASN A 260 15.53 -11.89 11.35
C ASN A 260 16.80 -12.56 11.92
N ASN A 261 17.36 -12.02 12.99
CA ASN A 261 18.49 -12.61 13.72
C ASN A 261 19.65 -13.09 12.83
N GLY A 262 19.99 -12.34 11.76
CA GLY A 262 21.12 -12.64 10.88
C GLY A 262 20.86 -13.68 9.79
N HIS A 263 19.63 -14.11 9.59
CA HIS A 263 19.26 -15.03 8.51
C HIS A 263 17.95 -14.63 7.82
N LEU A 264 17.77 -15.12 6.60
CA LEU A 264 16.56 -14.91 5.80
C LEU A 264 15.63 -16.12 5.99
N GLU A 265 14.49 -15.88 6.62
CA GLU A 265 13.42 -16.87 6.79
C GLU A 265 12.47 -16.79 5.60
N GLY A 266 12.30 -17.91 4.87
CA GLY A 266 11.34 -18.00 3.77
C GLY A 266 9.89 -17.84 4.28
N LEU A 267 9.03 -17.26 3.43
CA LEU A 267 7.62 -17.05 3.78
C LEU A 267 6.70 -18.17 3.27
N GLN A 268 7.08 -18.81 2.18
CA GLN A 268 6.23 -19.72 1.43
C GLN A 268 6.40 -21.16 1.91
N ASP A 269 5.32 -21.92 1.93
CA ASP A 269 5.36 -23.36 2.00
C ASP A 269 5.85 -23.98 0.67
N GLN A 270 5.92 -25.31 0.60
CA GLN A 270 6.39 -26.04 -0.59
C GLN A 270 5.52 -25.82 -1.84
N ASP A 271 4.25 -25.44 -1.63
CA ASP A 271 3.28 -25.17 -2.71
C ASP A 271 3.18 -23.65 -3.02
N GLY A 272 4.02 -22.83 -2.45
CA GLY A 272 4.09 -21.37 -2.68
C GLY A 272 3.04 -20.56 -1.91
N TRP A 273 2.41 -21.12 -0.88
CA TRP A 273 1.44 -20.40 -0.04
C TRP A 273 2.10 -19.77 1.17
N TRP A 274 1.73 -18.53 1.45
CA TRP A 274 2.03 -17.83 2.68
C TRP A 274 0.81 -17.75 3.59
N GLN A 275 0.98 -18.08 4.86
CA GLN A 275 -0.06 -17.94 5.88
C GLN A 275 0.05 -16.57 6.55
N SER A 276 -0.99 -15.74 6.42
CA SER A 276 -0.97 -14.34 6.89
C SER A 276 -1.01 -14.19 8.43
N GLY A 277 -1.54 -15.15 9.11
CA GLY A 277 -1.85 -15.06 10.54
C GLY A 277 -3.24 -14.50 10.83
N ASP A 278 -3.92 -13.90 9.85
CA ASP A 278 -5.28 -13.38 9.99
C ASP A 278 -6.32 -14.47 9.75
N SER A 279 -7.41 -14.43 10.53
CA SER A 279 -8.62 -15.24 10.30
C SER A 279 -9.52 -14.54 9.29
N ALA A 280 -10.09 -15.31 8.37
CA ALA A 280 -10.90 -14.77 7.31
C ALA A 280 -12.07 -15.68 6.90
N SER A 281 -12.98 -15.13 6.11
CA SER A 281 -13.95 -15.89 5.33
C SER A 281 -13.86 -15.52 3.84
N LEU A 282 -14.08 -16.51 2.99
CA LEU A 282 -14.20 -16.33 1.55
C LEU A 282 -15.67 -16.43 1.16
N ILE A 283 -16.27 -15.30 0.83
CA ILE A 283 -17.68 -15.18 0.46
C ILE A 283 -17.78 -15.46 -1.06
N LYS A 284 -18.55 -16.46 -1.44
CA LYS A 284 -18.75 -16.77 -2.87
C LYS A 284 -19.53 -15.63 -3.55
N ASP A 285 -19.00 -15.15 -4.67
CA ASP A 285 -19.61 -14.12 -5.50
C ASP A 285 -19.42 -14.51 -6.97
N ASN A 286 -20.46 -15.10 -7.57
CA ASN A 286 -20.40 -15.76 -8.88
C ASN A 286 -19.28 -16.81 -8.93
N ASN A 287 -18.30 -16.67 -9.84
CA ASN A 287 -17.17 -17.58 -9.98
C ASN A 287 -15.92 -17.14 -9.19
N LEU A 288 -16.02 -16.08 -8.39
CA LEU A 288 -14.93 -15.53 -7.59
C LEU A 288 -15.29 -15.58 -6.09
N HIS A 289 -14.30 -15.28 -5.27
CA HIS A 289 -14.49 -15.13 -3.84
C HIS A 289 -14.17 -13.69 -3.42
N ARG A 290 -14.90 -13.20 -2.44
CA ARG A 290 -14.64 -11.93 -1.77
C ARG A 290 -14.00 -12.22 -0.42
N LEU A 291 -13.02 -11.43 -0.04
CA LEU A 291 -12.32 -11.61 1.24
C LEU A 291 -12.98 -10.78 2.34
N LYS A 292 -13.31 -11.41 3.45
CA LYS A 292 -13.72 -10.74 4.69
C LYS A 292 -12.76 -11.16 5.80
N ILE A 293 -12.05 -10.21 6.40
CA ILE A 293 -11.22 -10.43 7.58
C ILE A 293 -12.11 -10.50 8.81
N ILE A 294 -11.82 -11.44 9.70
CA ILE A 294 -12.60 -11.70 10.92
C ILE A 294 -11.79 -11.32 12.17
N GLY A 295 -10.48 -11.52 12.16
CA GLY A 295 -9.56 -11.22 13.27
C GLY A 295 -8.13 -11.63 12.97
#